data_3f67d6f5f3d867be2926bc97df1ea9ee
#
_entry.id   3f67d6f5f3d867be2926bc97df1ea9ee
#
_cell.length_a   1.000
_cell.length_b   1.000
_cell.length_c   1.000
_cell.angle_alpha   90.00
_cell.angle_beta   90.00
_cell.angle_gamma   90.00
#
_symmetry.space_group_name_H-M   'P 1'
#
loop_
_entity.id
_entity.type
_entity.pdbx_description
1 polymer ?
#
loop_
_entity_poly.entity_id
_entity_poly.type
_entity_poly.pdbx_seq_one_letter_code
_entity_poly.pdbx_strand_id
1 'polypeptide(L)'
;MKKCVIILNPESGKKKKMKTYQDFYDILRKYGYETEIILTKAKGDARNIIQAIDDDVSLVISAGGDGTLNEIVSGNLLRSKKLTIAPLPMGSTNDVGNMYGLNKTIYENLENILKGKRKKVDTCFINKTPFVYVACFGDYIDLAYSTPRELKKKYGNLAYIMYAFKQLRNKIHSYNIAYRIDGKEYKGEYSFIFISNSSRIAGQPDVYYNVKLDDCMFEVALAHAKNKKEILKMLVLASTIDVKDIPGITYYQTDNFEIEFLDAPKSSWCIDGEEYRDTKTVFKFEVNQESRMMIPTTNIGQLFED
;
A
#
# COMPACT_ATOMS: atom_id res chain seq x y z
N MET A 1 7.23 26.49 -18.56
CA MET A 1 7.66 25.26 -17.87
C MET A 1 6.40 24.54 -17.37
N LYS A 2 6.44 23.21 -17.19
CA LYS A 2 5.32 22.46 -16.59
C LYS A 2 5.32 22.68 -15.08
N LYS A 3 4.18 22.83 -14.44
CA LYS A 3 4.12 22.95 -12.98
C LYS A 3 4.24 21.61 -12.30
N CYS A 4 5.05 21.54 -11.23
CA CYS A 4 5.22 20.39 -10.35
C CYS A 4 5.06 20.81 -8.90
N VAL A 5 4.33 20.06 -8.10
CA VAL A 5 4.25 20.25 -6.65
C VAL A 5 4.83 19.04 -5.94
N ILE A 6 5.73 19.26 -5.00
CA ILE A 6 6.21 18.22 -4.08
C ILE A 6 5.47 18.36 -2.76
N ILE A 7 4.67 17.39 -2.40
CA ILE A 7 4.08 17.28 -1.06
C ILE A 7 5.04 16.46 -0.21
N LEU A 8 5.73 17.11 0.73
CA LEU A 8 6.81 16.50 1.50
C LEU A 8 6.41 16.35 2.97
N ASN A 9 6.50 15.10 3.44
CA ASN A 9 6.33 14.80 4.85
C ASN A 9 7.68 14.94 5.60
N PRO A 10 7.86 16.00 6.43
CA PRO A 10 9.12 16.26 7.12
C PRO A 10 9.47 15.20 8.17
N GLU A 11 8.52 14.41 8.66
CA GLU A 11 8.72 13.36 9.66
C GLU A 11 9.11 12.00 9.03
N SER A 12 9.19 11.92 7.70
CA SER A 12 9.61 10.70 7.00
C SER A 12 11.06 10.30 7.32
N GLY A 13 11.29 9.01 7.55
CA GLY A 13 12.54 8.47 8.12
C GLY A 13 13.82 8.73 7.32
N LYS A 14 13.72 9.01 6.02
CA LYS A 14 14.87 9.31 5.13
C LYS A 14 15.20 10.80 5.00
N LYS A 15 14.46 11.71 5.67
CA LYS A 15 14.74 13.16 5.62
C LYS A 15 16.20 13.49 5.93
N LYS A 16 16.81 12.79 6.89
CA LYS A 16 18.23 12.98 7.26
C LYS A 16 19.22 12.73 6.11
N LYS A 17 18.79 12.11 5.00
CA LYS A 17 19.60 11.88 3.80
C LYS A 17 19.43 12.96 2.72
N MET A 18 18.52 13.92 2.92
CA MET A 18 18.41 15.08 2.06
C MET A 18 19.51 16.08 2.42
N LYS A 19 20.21 16.55 1.39
CA LYS A 19 21.22 17.60 1.56
C LYS A 19 20.53 18.97 1.63
N THR A 20 19.79 19.36 0.61
CA THR A 20 19.03 20.60 0.54
C THR A 20 17.75 20.44 -0.28
N TYR A 21 16.77 21.37 -0.11
CA TYR A 21 15.64 21.48 -1.04
C TYR A 21 16.07 21.95 -2.43
N GLN A 22 17.21 22.66 -2.51
CA GLN A 22 17.75 23.18 -3.76
C GLN A 22 18.01 22.05 -4.77
N ASP A 23 18.46 20.89 -4.33
CA ASP A 23 18.70 19.74 -5.21
C ASP A 23 17.43 19.31 -5.95
N PHE A 24 16.25 19.39 -5.31
CA PHE A 24 14.98 19.08 -5.97
C PHE A 24 14.64 20.09 -7.05
N TYR A 25 14.80 21.39 -6.76
CA TYR A 25 14.57 22.44 -7.75
C TYR A 25 15.50 22.30 -8.96
N ASP A 26 16.76 22.00 -8.74
CA ASP A 26 17.77 21.87 -9.82
C ASP A 26 17.50 20.65 -10.70
N ILE A 27 17.15 19.51 -10.10
CA ILE A 27 16.79 18.29 -10.85
C ILE A 27 15.51 18.54 -11.65
N LEU A 28 14.44 19.00 -11.04
CA LEU A 28 13.16 19.21 -11.69
C LEU A 28 13.23 20.24 -12.83
N ARG A 29 14.03 21.31 -12.65
CA ARG A 29 14.28 22.30 -13.70
C ARG A 29 14.93 21.70 -14.93
N LYS A 30 15.88 20.75 -14.78
CA LYS A 30 16.50 20.03 -15.92
C LYS A 30 15.47 19.27 -16.74
N TYR A 31 14.37 18.80 -16.12
CA TYR A 31 13.28 18.11 -16.80
C TYR A 31 12.13 19.04 -17.22
N GLY A 32 12.33 20.38 -17.14
CA GLY A 32 11.38 21.39 -17.61
C GLY A 32 10.24 21.69 -16.66
N TYR A 33 10.41 21.43 -15.37
CA TYR A 33 9.41 21.73 -14.35
C TYR A 33 9.75 23.01 -13.57
N GLU A 34 8.74 23.83 -13.32
CA GLU A 34 8.69 24.83 -12.28
C GLU A 34 8.10 24.17 -11.04
N THR A 35 8.76 24.29 -9.88
CA THR A 35 8.48 23.44 -8.72
C THR A 35 8.13 24.25 -7.50
N GLU A 36 7.08 23.83 -6.79
CA GLU A 36 6.72 24.25 -5.45
C GLU A 36 6.88 23.07 -4.48
N ILE A 37 7.36 23.33 -3.25
CA ILE A 37 7.47 22.33 -2.17
C ILE A 37 6.55 22.73 -1.04
N ILE A 38 5.59 21.87 -0.73
CA ILE A 38 4.63 22.07 0.36
C ILE A 38 4.89 21.01 1.43
N LEU A 39 5.12 21.47 2.68
CA LEU A 39 5.37 20.57 3.81
C LEU A 39 4.05 20.20 4.49
N THR A 40 3.87 18.92 4.80
CA THR A 40 2.78 18.49 5.67
C THR A 40 3.10 18.82 7.13
N LYS A 41 2.08 19.14 7.93
CA LYS A 41 2.20 19.52 9.34
C LYS A 41 1.63 18.44 10.26
N ALA A 42 0.66 17.68 9.78
CA ALA A 42 -0.04 16.66 10.55
C ALA A 42 -0.58 15.53 9.64
N LYS A 43 -1.10 14.47 10.25
CA LYS A 43 -1.85 13.42 9.56
C LYS A 43 -3.10 14.03 8.89
N GLY A 44 -3.34 13.65 7.63
CA GLY A 44 -4.44 14.16 6.81
C GLY A 44 -4.09 15.42 5.99
N ASP A 45 -2.98 16.11 6.29
CA ASP A 45 -2.59 17.33 5.57
C ASP A 45 -2.32 17.06 4.08
N ALA A 46 -1.63 15.96 3.75
CA ALA A 46 -1.32 15.64 2.36
C ALA A 46 -2.59 15.46 1.51
N ARG A 47 -3.65 14.88 2.10
CA ARG A 47 -4.97 14.76 1.49
C ARG A 47 -5.60 16.13 1.21
N ASN A 48 -5.54 17.06 2.16
CA ASN A 48 -6.10 18.40 2.03
C ASN A 48 -5.31 19.23 1.02
N ILE A 49 -3.96 19.16 1.08
CA ILE A 49 -3.07 19.88 0.17
C ILE A 49 -3.37 19.50 -1.28
N ILE A 50 -3.42 18.20 -1.63
CA ILE A 50 -3.66 17.81 -3.02
C ILE A 50 -5.04 18.23 -3.52
N GLN A 51 -6.05 18.31 -2.66
CA GLN A 51 -7.38 18.79 -3.05
C GLN A 51 -7.37 20.28 -3.41
N ALA A 52 -6.48 21.07 -2.79
CA ALA A 52 -6.36 22.51 -3.00
C ALA A 52 -5.39 22.90 -4.13
N ILE A 53 -4.62 21.97 -4.68
CA ILE A 53 -3.68 22.22 -5.78
C ILE A 53 -4.43 22.58 -7.06
N ASP A 54 -3.90 23.54 -7.82
CA ASP A 54 -4.48 24.00 -9.08
C ASP A 54 -4.51 22.88 -10.14
N ASP A 55 -5.51 22.91 -11.00
CA ASP A 55 -5.73 21.93 -12.06
C ASP A 55 -4.70 21.99 -13.20
N ASP A 56 -3.89 23.06 -13.28
CA ASP A 56 -2.82 23.21 -14.26
C ASP A 56 -1.48 22.53 -13.82
N VAL A 57 -1.41 22.05 -12.57
CA VAL A 57 -0.28 21.26 -12.09
C VAL A 57 -0.23 19.94 -12.86
N SER A 58 0.91 19.69 -13.47
CA SER A 58 1.11 18.52 -14.35
C SER A 58 1.64 17.29 -13.62
N LEU A 59 2.27 17.47 -12.44
CA LEU A 59 2.86 16.39 -11.65
C LEU A 59 2.82 16.75 -10.16
N VAL A 60 2.37 15.83 -9.33
CA VAL A 60 2.49 15.90 -7.87
C VAL A 60 3.42 14.80 -7.40
N ILE A 61 4.48 15.15 -6.69
CA ILE A 61 5.41 14.19 -6.11
C ILE A 61 5.06 13.97 -4.65
N SER A 62 4.74 12.72 -4.31
CA SER A 62 4.52 12.27 -2.93
C SER A 62 5.85 11.96 -2.27
N ALA A 63 6.48 12.93 -1.62
CA ALA A 63 7.75 12.76 -0.92
C ALA A 63 7.54 12.34 0.54
N GLY A 64 7.31 11.04 0.76
CA GLY A 64 6.95 10.47 2.06
C GLY A 64 7.02 8.96 2.11
N GLY A 65 6.34 8.33 3.06
CA GLY A 65 6.09 6.90 3.12
C GLY A 65 4.75 6.53 2.46
N ASP A 66 4.39 5.24 2.57
CA ASP A 66 3.14 4.70 1.99
C ASP A 66 1.90 5.41 2.52
N GLY A 67 1.87 5.80 3.80
CA GLY A 67 0.76 6.59 4.38
C GLY A 67 0.60 7.97 3.74
N THR A 68 1.71 8.69 3.45
CA THR A 68 1.66 9.98 2.73
C THR A 68 1.13 9.78 1.31
N LEU A 69 1.55 8.72 0.64
CA LEU A 69 1.05 8.37 -0.70
C LEU A 69 -0.44 8.04 -0.66
N ASN A 70 -0.91 7.27 0.32
CA ASN A 70 -2.34 6.97 0.50
C ASN A 70 -3.17 8.25 0.68
N GLU A 71 -2.73 9.17 1.54
CA GLU A 71 -3.42 10.46 1.73
C GLU A 71 -3.52 11.25 0.41
N ILE A 72 -2.43 11.31 -0.37
CA ILE A 72 -2.40 12.01 -1.66
C ILE A 72 -3.31 11.34 -2.68
N VAL A 73 -3.26 10.02 -2.80
CA VAL A 73 -4.16 9.27 -3.71
C VAL A 73 -5.61 9.49 -3.31
N SER A 74 -5.93 9.33 -2.02
CA SER A 74 -7.28 9.54 -1.48
C SER A 74 -7.82 10.95 -1.74
N GLY A 75 -6.98 11.97 -1.56
CA GLY A 75 -7.35 13.35 -1.84
C GLY A 75 -7.51 13.64 -3.34
N ASN A 76 -6.64 13.05 -4.16
CA ASN A 76 -6.71 13.20 -5.62
C ASN A 76 -7.98 12.59 -6.21
N LEU A 77 -8.44 11.46 -5.66
CA LEU A 77 -9.69 10.81 -6.07
C LEU A 77 -10.94 11.67 -5.81
N LEU A 78 -10.88 12.62 -4.89
CA LEU A 78 -11.98 13.55 -4.62
C LEU A 78 -12.02 14.75 -5.57
N ARG A 79 -10.95 14.98 -6.35
CA ARG A 79 -10.89 16.08 -7.32
C ARG A 79 -11.73 15.75 -8.55
N SER A 80 -12.29 16.77 -9.19
CA SER A 80 -12.93 16.63 -10.52
C SER A 80 -11.89 16.25 -11.59
N LYS A 81 -10.74 16.93 -11.58
CA LYS A 81 -9.60 16.62 -12.44
C LYS A 81 -8.51 15.91 -11.64
N LYS A 82 -8.27 14.64 -11.96
CA LYS A 82 -7.21 13.85 -11.32
C LYS A 82 -5.83 14.29 -11.83
N LEU A 83 -4.93 14.58 -10.90
CA LEU A 83 -3.54 14.92 -11.20
C LEU A 83 -2.69 13.64 -11.33
N THR A 84 -1.57 13.73 -12.03
CA THR A 84 -0.58 12.64 -12.06
C THR A 84 0.25 12.68 -10.79
N ILE A 85 0.33 11.55 -10.08
CA ILE A 85 1.09 11.39 -8.85
C ILE A 85 2.37 10.60 -9.13
N ALA A 86 3.46 10.94 -8.43
CA ALA A 86 4.69 10.17 -8.44
C ALA A 86 5.11 9.82 -7.01
N PRO A 87 5.26 8.55 -6.65
CA PRO A 87 5.76 8.15 -5.34
C PRO A 87 7.27 8.40 -5.26
N LEU A 88 7.73 9.24 -4.33
CA LEU A 88 9.14 9.39 -3.97
C LEU A 88 9.35 8.81 -2.57
N PRO A 89 9.88 7.58 -2.45
CA PRO A 89 9.90 6.84 -1.20
C PRO A 89 10.90 7.42 -0.19
N MET A 90 10.38 8.02 0.88
CA MET A 90 11.16 8.62 1.96
C MET A 90 10.83 8.03 3.35
N GLY A 91 9.85 7.14 3.45
CA GLY A 91 9.45 6.44 4.67
C GLY A 91 10.37 5.27 5.05
N SER A 92 9.91 4.44 5.98
CA SER A 92 10.67 3.29 6.49
C SER A 92 10.52 2.05 5.60
N THR A 93 9.31 1.67 5.22
CA THR A 93 9.01 0.45 4.45
C THR A 93 8.94 0.76 2.95
N ASN A 94 8.10 1.71 2.55
CA ASN A 94 7.92 2.17 1.17
C ASN A 94 7.59 1.02 0.20
N ASP A 95 6.58 0.22 0.52
CA ASP A 95 6.23 -0.95 -0.28
C ASP A 95 5.91 -0.59 -1.73
N VAL A 96 5.09 0.45 -1.95
CA VAL A 96 4.76 0.93 -3.30
C VAL A 96 6.00 1.44 -4.04
N GLY A 97 6.82 2.25 -3.40
CA GLY A 97 8.05 2.76 -4.01
C GLY A 97 9.03 1.65 -4.37
N ASN A 98 9.20 0.66 -3.50
CA ASN A 98 10.07 -0.49 -3.75
C ASN A 98 9.50 -1.41 -4.83
N MET A 99 8.18 -1.57 -4.92
CA MET A 99 7.51 -2.29 -6.00
C MET A 99 7.81 -1.66 -7.37
N TYR A 100 7.86 -0.32 -7.43
CA TYR A 100 8.27 0.43 -8.61
C TYR A 100 9.81 0.50 -8.83
N GLY A 101 10.60 -0.27 -8.07
CA GLY A 101 12.06 -0.28 -8.19
C GLY A 101 12.75 0.98 -7.68
N LEU A 102 12.06 1.82 -6.90
CA LEU A 102 12.58 3.07 -6.32
C LEU A 102 13.33 2.80 -4.99
N ASN A 103 14.37 2.01 -5.04
CA ASN A 103 15.15 1.55 -3.88
C ASN A 103 16.55 2.18 -3.77
N LYS A 104 16.84 3.18 -4.59
CA LYS A 104 18.12 3.91 -4.63
C LYS A 104 18.09 5.15 -3.71
N THR A 105 19.02 6.08 -3.94
CA THR A 105 19.02 7.38 -3.27
C THR A 105 17.79 8.21 -3.67
N ILE A 106 17.43 9.22 -2.84
CA ILE A 106 16.27 10.08 -3.11
C ILE A 106 16.38 10.75 -4.49
N TYR A 107 17.58 11.22 -4.83
CA TYR A 107 17.82 11.94 -6.08
C TYR A 107 17.82 11.03 -7.32
N GLU A 108 18.41 9.83 -7.22
CA GLU A 108 18.36 8.82 -8.29
C GLU A 108 16.91 8.34 -8.51
N ASN A 109 16.14 8.14 -7.42
CA ASN A 109 14.73 7.78 -7.53
C ASN A 109 13.93 8.88 -8.21
N LEU A 110 14.18 10.17 -7.86
CA LEU A 110 13.54 11.30 -8.51
C LEU A 110 13.84 11.34 -10.02
N GLU A 111 15.11 11.16 -10.41
CA GLU A 111 15.47 11.12 -11.83
C GLU A 111 14.82 9.93 -12.57
N ASN A 112 14.74 8.75 -11.94
CA ASN A 112 14.07 7.60 -12.52
C ASN A 112 12.57 7.86 -12.73
N ILE A 113 11.92 8.52 -11.78
CA ILE A 113 10.52 8.97 -11.89
C ILE A 113 10.36 9.91 -13.07
N LEU A 114 11.22 10.94 -13.18
CA LEU A 114 11.10 11.98 -14.21
C LEU A 114 11.38 11.47 -15.63
N LYS A 115 12.12 10.38 -15.79
CA LYS A 115 12.32 9.64 -17.04
C LYS A 115 11.17 8.70 -17.38
N GLY A 116 10.24 8.51 -16.46
CA GLY A 116 9.18 7.52 -16.55
C GLY A 116 8.01 7.91 -17.47
N LYS A 117 7.00 7.06 -17.46
CA LYS A 117 5.77 7.22 -18.26
C LYS A 117 4.57 7.38 -17.33
N ARG A 118 3.55 8.12 -17.80
CA ARG A 118 2.25 8.22 -17.10
C ARG A 118 1.40 7.02 -17.48
N LYS A 119 0.94 6.29 -16.47
CA LYS A 119 -0.04 5.20 -16.65
C LYS A 119 -1.24 5.42 -15.73
N LYS A 120 -2.39 4.91 -16.13
CA LYS A 120 -3.49 4.65 -15.21
C LYS A 120 -3.10 3.44 -14.37
N VAL A 121 -3.46 3.45 -13.09
CA VAL A 121 -3.21 2.35 -12.18
C VAL A 121 -4.46 2.05 -11.39
N ASP A 122 -4.59 0.83 -10.98
CA ASP A 122 -5.67 0.35 -10.15
C ASP A 122 -5.60 1.01 -8.77
N THR A 123 -6.75 1.32 -8.24
CA THR A 123 -6.94 1.76 -6.86
C THR A 123 -8.07 0.94 -6.27
N CYS A 124 -7.79 0.26 -5.20
CA CYS A 124 -8.75 -0.58 -4.50
C CYS A 124 -9.51 0.23 -3.44
N PHE A 125 -10.70 -0.24 -3.10
CA PHE A 125 -11.57 0.40 -2.12
C PHE A 125 -12.13 -0.64 -1.15
N ILE A 126 -12.26 -0.25 0.12
CA ILE A 126 -13.09 -0.89 1.13
C ILE A 126 -14.21 0.06 1.53
N ASN A 127 -15.47 -0.29 1.27
CA ASN A 127 -16.62 0.57 1.58
C ASN A 127 -16.43 2.03 1.12
N LYS A 128 -15.91 2.26 -0.11
CA LYS A 128 -15.58 3.56 -0.71
C LYS A 128 -14.35 4.25 -0.12
N THR A 129 -13.65 3.66 0.85
CA THR A 129 -12.38 4.17 1.35
C THR A 129 -11.26 3.58 0.48
N PRO A 130 -10.45 4.41 -0.22
CA PRO A 130 -9.39 3.90 -1.07
C PRO A 130 -8.20 3.37 -0.27
N PHE A 131 -7.55 2.37 -0.82
CA PHE A 131 -6.24 1.91 -0.38
C PHE A 131 -5.32 1.66 -1.59
N VAL A 132 -4.00 1.79 -1.35
CA VAL A 132 -3.02 1.82 -2.44
C VAL A 132 -2.41 0.46 -2.69
N TYR A 133 -2.22 -0.37 -1.65
CA TYR A 133 -1.57 -1.66 -1.83
C TYR A 133 -2.16 -2.80 -1.01
N VAL A 134 -2.68 -2.58 0.22
CA VAL A 134 -3.22 -3.68 1.03
C VAL A 134 -4.27 -3.25 2.03
N ALA A 135 -5.33 -4.05 2.15
CA ALA A 135 -6.23 -4.08 3.30
C ALA A 135 -6.15 -5.46 3.93
N CYS A 136 -5.93 -5.53 5.24
CA CYS A 136 -5.82 -6.80 5.95
C CYS A 136 -6.60 -6.80 7.26
N PHE A 137 -7.08 -7.99 7.63
CA PHE A 137 -7.88 -8.23 8.82
C PHE A 137 -7.45 -9.52 9.53
N GLY A 138 -7.52 -9.53 10.86
CA GLY A 138 -7.23 -10.68 11.70
C GLY A 138 -6.61 -10.28 13.03
N ASP A 139 -6.41 -11.23 13.93
CA ASP A 139 -5.72 -11.00 15.19
C ASP A 139 -4.26 -10.61 14.92
N TYR A 140 -3.74 -9.67 15.72
CA TYR A 140 -2.35 -9.23 15.66
C TYR A 140 -1.94 -8.43 14.41
N ILE A 141 -2.85 -8.10 13.51
CA ILE A 141 -2.57 -7.17 12.41
C ILE A 141 -2.22 -5.78 12.95
N ASP A 142 -2.77 -5.41 14.11
CA ASP A 142 -2.39 -4.24 14.89
C ASP A 142 -0.89 -4.19 15.25
N LEU A 143 -0.19 -5.31 15.28
CA LEU A 143 1.24 -5.34 15.49
C LEU A 143 2.02 -4.67 14.35
N ALA A 144 1.45 -4.60 13.15
CA ALA A 144 2.09 -3.91 12.03
C ALA A 144 2.28 -2.42 12.31
N TYR A 145 1.33 -1.78 12.98
CA TYR A 145 1.43 -0.36 13.39
C TYR A 145 1.87 -0.17 14.84
N SER A 146 1.73 -1.15 15.72
CA SER A 146 2.12 -1.07 17.12
C SER A 146 3.60 -1.45 17.38
N THR A 147 4.31 -2.02 16.40
CA THR A 147 5.73 -2.39 16.54
C THR A 147 6.60 -1.17 16.84
N PRO A 148 7.38 -1.16 17.95
CA PRO A 148 8.18 -0.01 18.36
C PRO A 148 9.15 0.45 17.26
N ARG A 149 9.22 1.77 17.03
CA ARG A 149 10.10 2.38 16.00
C ARG A 149 11.58 2.00 16.18
N GLU A 150 12.03 1.79 17.40
CA GLU A 150 13.40 1.39 17.70
C GLU A 150 13.72 -0.02 17.21
N LEU A 151 12.78 -0.97 17.36
CA LEU A 151 12.92 -2.33 16.82
C LEU A 151 12.93 -2.31 15.29
N LYS A 152 12.06 -1.50 14.68
CA LYS A 152 12.05 -1.30 13.22
C LYS A 152 13.38 -0.76 12.70
N LYS A 153 14.00 0.20 13.41
CA LYS A 153 15.32 0.74 13.05
C LYS A 153 16.45 -0.28 13.18
N LYS A 154 16.39 -1.17 14.19
CA LYS A 154 17.47 -2.12 14.51
C LYS A 154 17.40 -3.39 13.65
N TYR A 155 16.22 -3.92 13.41
CA TYR A 155 16.02 -5.23 12.79
C TYR A 155 15.24 -5.19 11.47
N GLY A 156 14.84 -3.98 10.97
CA GLY A 156 14.10 -3.84 9.72
C GLY A 156 12.80 -4.65 9.74
N ASN A 157 12.52 -5.33 8.64
CA ASN A 157 11.31 -6.16 8.50
C ASN A 157 11.26 -7.34 9.47
N LEU A 158 12.42 -7.87 9.84
CA LEU A 158 12.51 -8.96 10.83
C LEU A 158 11.94 -8.55 12.20
N ALA A 159 11.96 -7.24 12.51
CA ALA A 159 11.37 -6.72 13.75
C ALA A 159 9.88 -6.98 13.87
N TYR A 160 9.14 -6.86 12.75
CA TYR A 160 7.70 -7.14 12.73
C TYR A 160 7.43 -8.62 13.02
N ILE A 161 8.17 -9.50 12.36
CA ILE A 161 8.03 -10.95 12.53
C ILE A 161 8.38 -11.35 13.97
N MET A 162 9.49 -10.85 14.49
CA MET A 162 9.93 -11.15 15.88
C MET A 162 8.95 -10.60 16.91
N TYR A 163 8.47 -9.38 16.73
CA TYR A 163 7.53 -8.74 17.65
C TYR A 163 6.18 -9.43 17.61
N ALA A 164 5.65 -9.67 16.41
CA ALA A 164 4.43 -10.44 16.20
C ALA A 164 4.53 -11.82 16.82
N PHE A 165 5.63 -12.54 16.57
CA PHE A 165 5.87 -13.87 17.12
C PHE A 165 5.90 -13.90 18.66
N LYS A 166 6.47 -12.87 19.29
CA LYS A 166 6.51 -12.72 20.74
C LYS A 166 5.10 -12.47 21.32
N GLN A 167 4.26 -11.73 20.61
CA GLN A 167 2.89 -11.38 21.03
C GLN A 167 1.87 -12.48 20.69
N LEU A 168 2.14 -13.31 19.68
CA LEU A 168 1.23 -14.38 19.27
C LEU A 168 0.92 -15.33 20.42
N ARG A 169 -0.36 -15.53 20.68
CA ARG A 169 -0.86 -16.56 21.59
C ARG A 169 -0.81 -17.93 20.91
N ASN A 170 -0.84 -19.02 21.69
CA ASN A 170 -0.86 -20.37 21.12
C ASN A 170 -2.14 -20.69 20.34
N LYS A 171 -3.27 -20.07 20.73
CA LYS A 171 -4.56 -20.20 20.04
C LYS A 171 -4.82 -18.93 19.26
N ILE A 172 -5.04 -19.07 17.97
CA ILE A 172 -5.40 -18.00 17.05
C ILE A 172 -6.91 -17.95 16.96
N HIS A 173 -7.47 -16.75 16.92
CA HIS A 173 -8.91 -16.58 16.70
C HIS A 173 -9.22 -16.75 15.22
N SER A 174 -10.31 -17.45 14.94
CA SER A 174 -10.87 -17.56 13.59
C SER A 174 -12.25 -16.92 13.57
N TYR A 175 -12.59 -16.35 12.44
CA TYR A 175 -13.83 -15.63 12.19
C TYR A 175 -14.68 -16.44 11.21
N ASN A 176 -15.94 -16.68 11.57
CA ASN A 176 -16.92 -17.24 10.65
C ASN A 176 -17.37 -16.14 9.68
N ILE A 177 -17.13 -16.34 8.42
CA ILE A 177 -17.48 -15.39 7.38
C ILE A 177 -18.35 -16.04 6.29
N ALA A 178 -19.28 -15.27 5.75
CA ALA A 178 -19.87 -15.48 4.45
C ALA A 178 -19.21 -14.50 3.47
N TYR A 179 -18.95 -14.93 2.24
CA TYR A 179 -18.39 -14.03 1.24
C TYR A 179 -18.91 -14.35 -0.15
N ARG A 180 -18.96 -13.33 -0.98
CA ARG A 180 -19.37 -13.40 -2.38
C ARG A 180 -18.24 -12.99 -3.28
N ILE A 181 -17.98 -13.81 -4.30
CA ILE A 181 -16.99 -13.60 -5.32
C ILE A 181 -17.50 -14.18 -6.65
N ASP A 182 -17.35 -13.47 -7.75
CA ASP A 182 -17.83 -13.87 -9.08
C ASP A 182 -19.30 -14.35 -9.08
N GLY A 183 -20.15 -13.68 -8.29
CA GLY A 183 -21.58 -14.00 -8.15
C GLY A 183 -21.89 -15.25 -7.34
N LYS A 184 -20.91 -15.95 -6.79
CA LYS A 184 -21.08 -17.15 -5.97
C LYS A 184 -20.90 -16.83 -4.49
N GLU A 185 -21.68 -17.49 -3.64
CA GLU A 185 -21.58 -17.38 -2.19
C GLU A 185 -20.82 -18.55 -1.59
N TYR A 186 -19.96 -18.23 -0.63
CA TYR A 186 -19.15 -19.17 0.11
C TYR A 186 -19.27 -18.87 1.61
N LYS A 187 -18.99 -19.86 2.44
CA LYS A 187 -18.86 -19.71 3.89
C LYS A 187 -17.62 -20.45 4.35
N GLY A 188 -16.96 -19.91 5.36
CA GLY A 188 -15.77 -20.53 5.91
C GLY A 188 -15.30 -19.87 7.20
N GLU A 189 -14.29 -20.47 7.80
CA GLU A 189 -13.65 -20.02 9.00
C GLU A 189 -12.20 -19.63 8.68
N TYR A 190 -11.85 -18.36 8.88
CA TYR A 190 -10.53 -17.83 8.52
C TYR A 190 -9.96 -16.97 9.65
N SER A 191 -8.66 -17.03 9.82
CA SER A 191 -7.93 -16.30 10.85
C SER A 191 -7.39 -14.96 10.35
N PHE A 192 -7.03 -14.90 9.05
CA PHE A 192 -6.50 -13.72 8.40
C PHE A 192 -7.10 -13.55 7.02
N ILE A 193 -7.36 -12.30 6.67
CA ILE A 193 -7.91 -11.89 5.37
C ILE A 193 -7.00 -10.80 4.82
N PHE A 194 -6.53 -10.98 3.59
CA PHE A 194 -5.72 -10.02 2.87
C PHE A 194 -6.37 -9.71 1.54
N ILE A 195 -6.58 -8.44 1.27
CA ILE A 195 -7.01 -7.92 -0.03
C ILE A 195 -5.90 -6.98 -0.49
N SER A 196 -5.34 -7.21 -1.66
CA SER A 196 -4.12 -6.55 -2.08
C SER A 196 -4.09 -6.31 -3.59
N ASN A 197 -3.56 -5.18 -4.01
CA ASN A 197 -3.10 -4.93 -5.36
C ASN A 197 -1.62 -4.57 -5.32
N SER A 198 -0.79 -5.55 -4.95
CA SER A 198 0.64 -5.34 -4.75
C SER A 198 1.38 -6.67 -4.73
N SER A 199 2.54 -6.72 -5.39
CA SER A 199 3.47 -7.84 -5.23
C SER A 199 4.24 -7.82 -3.91
N ARG A 200 4.15 -6.70 -3.14
CA ARG A 200 4.89 -6.51 -1.88
C ARG A 200 3.94 -6.17 -0.74
N ILE A 201 4.12 -6.83 0.41
CA ILE A 201 3.37 -6.55 1.64
C ILE A 201 4.31 -6.52 2.83
N ALA A 202 4.24 -5.47 3.64
CA ALA A 202 5.01 -5.29 4.87
C ALA A 202 6.54 -5.46 4.67
N GLY A 203 7.04 -5.03 3.51
CA GLY A 203 8.46 -5.13 3.13
C GLY A 203 8.88 -6.49 2.56
N GLN A 204 8.00 -7.49 2.55
CA GLN A 204 8.25 -8.79 1.91
C GLN A 204 8.02 -8.64 0.40
N PRO A 205 9.02 -8.92 -0.46
CA PRO A 205 8.84 -8.92 -1.90
C PRO A 205 8.15 -10.21 -2.37
N ASP A 206 7.61 -10.15 -3.56
CA ASP A 206 7.11 -11.31 -4.33
C ASP A 206 6.12 -12.19 -3.53
N VAL A 207 5.25 -11.54 -2.76
CA VAL A 207 4.16 -12.22 -2.01
C VAL A 207 3.20 -12.86 -3.00
N TYR A 208 2.91 -12.15 -4.10
CA TYR A 208 2.15 -12.65 -5.25
C TYR A 208 3.00 -12.46 -6.52
N TYR A 209 3.14 -13.49 -7.34
CA TYR A 209 4.07 -13.47 -8.46
C TYR A 209 3.53 -12.81 -9.73
N ASN A 210 2.22 -12.83 -9.95
CA ASN A 210 1.59 -12.37 -11.20
C ASN A 210 0.65 -11.17 -11.01
N VAL A 211 0.92 -10.31 -10.03
CA VAL A 211 0.15 -9.10 -9.83
C VAL A 211 0.32 -8.14 -11.00
N LYS A 212 -0.80 -7.62 -11.49
CA LYS A 212 -0.86 -6.48 -12.39
C LYS A 212 -1.45 -5.28 -11.65
N LEU A 213 -1.02 -4.09 -12.02
CA LEU A 213 -1.46 -2.85 -11.38
C LEU A 213 -2.38 -2.04 -12.30
N ASP A 214 -2.78 -2.62 -13.43
CA ASP A 214 -3.62 -1.99 -14.45
C ASP A 214 -4.58 -2.96 -15.16
N ASP A 215 -4.88 -4.11 -14.53
CA ASP A 215 -5.81 -5.13 -15.04
C ASP A 215 -7.23 -5.04 -14.45
N CYS A 216 -7.51 -4.06 -13.58
CA CYS A 216 -8.76 -3.91 -12.84
C CYS A 216 -9.09 -5.10 -11.94
N MET A 217 -8.09 -5.78 -11.41
CA MET A 217 -8.24 -6.90 -10.50
C MET A 217 -7.46 -6.66 -9.21
N PHE A 218 -7.78 -7.40 -8.16
CA PHE A 218 -7.01 -7.48 -6.93
C PHE A 218 -6.98 -8.91 -6.38
N GLU A 219 -6.01 -9.18 -5.55
CA GLU A 219 -5.83 -10.47 -4.90
C GLU A 219 -6.60 -10.52 -3.58
N VAL A 220 -7.29 -11.65 -3.35
CA VAL A 220 -7.92 -12.02 -2.09
C VAL A 220 -7.27 -13.29 -1.57
N ALA A 221 -6.67 -13.22 -0.38
CA ALA A 221 -6.12 -14.38 0.30
C ALA A 221 -6.78 -14.53 1.67
N LEU A 222 -7.49 -15.64 1.84
CA LEU A 222 -8.18 -16.03 3.06
C LEU A 222 -7.39 -17.14 3.74
N ALA A 223 -6.73 -16.85 4.86
CA ALA A 223 -5.85 -17.79 5.54
C ALA A 223 -6.53 -18.39 6.78
N HIS A 224 -6.49 -19.73 6.88
CA HIS A 224 -6.92 -20.47 8.04
C HIS A 224 -5.70 -21.02 8.80
N ALA A 225 -5.47 -20.50 10.01
CA ALA A 225 -4.41 -20.94 10.89
C ALA A 225 -4.93 -21.13 12.32
N LYS A 226 -4.79 -22.33 12.86
CA LYS A 226 -5.31 -22.69 14.20
C LYS A 226 -4.35 -22.32 15.33
N ASN A 227 -3.09 -22.18 15.01
CA ASN A 227 -2.05 -21.99 16.01
C ASN A 227 -0.82 -21.27 15.46
N LYS A 228 0.05 -20.85 16.37
CA LYS A 228 1.28 -20.11 16.09
C LYS A 228 2.25 -20.83 15.13
N LYS A 229 2.30 -22.17 15.16
CA LYS A 229 3.21 -22.96 14.30
C LYS A 229 2.75 -22.90 12.85
N GLU A 230 1.45 -22.93 12.61
CA GLU A 230 0.87 -22.82 11.26
C GLU A 230 1.13 -21.44 10.67
N ILE A 231 0.95 -20.35 11.47
CA ILE A 231 1.31 -18.99 11.01
C ILE A 231 2.78 -18.93 10.64
N LEU A 232 3.68 -19.44 11.49
CA LEU A 232 5.10 -19.42 11.20
C LEU A 232 5.43 -20.20 9.92
N LYS A 233 4.80 -21.35 9.71
CA LYS A 233 4.94 -22.13 8.48
C LYS A 233 4.48 -21.32 7.26
N MET A 234 3.30 -20.68 7.33
CA MET A 234 2.79 -19.83 6.24
C MET A 234 3.74 -18.66 5.94
N LEU A 235 4.27 -17.98 6.96
CA LEU A 235 5.23 -16.89 6.78
C LEU A 235 6.54 -17.35 6.12
N VAL A 236 7.05 -18.52 6.50
CA VAL A 236 8.24 -19.12 5.85
C VAL A 236 7.94 -19.48 4.41
N LEU A 237 6.79 -20.12 4.13
CA LEU A 237 6.39 -20.48 2.78
C LEU A 237 6.18 -19.23 1.89
N ALA A 238 5.55 -18.18 2.41
CA ALA A 238 5.34 -16.91 1.68
C ALA A 238 6.64 -16.21 1.25
N SER A 239 7.79 -16.60 1.80
CA SER A 239 9.10 -16.13 1.34
C SER A 239 9.75 -16.98 0.25
N THR A 240 9.12 -18.09 -0.14
CA THR A 240 9.72 -19.10 -1.03
C THR A 240 8.81 -19.57 -2.16
N ILE A 241 7.50 -19.43 -1.98
CA ILE A 241 6.49 -19.83 -2.99
C ILE A 241 5.40 -18.75 -3.06
N ASP A 242 4.62 -18.75 -4.14
CA ASP A 242 3.46 -17.87 -4.29
C ASP A 242 2.43 -18.15 -3.18
N VAL A 243 1.81 -17.10 -2.65
CA VAL A 243 0.80 -17.21 -1.58
C VAL A 243 -0.36 -18.12 -1.97
N LYS A 244 -0.77 -18.12 -3.24
CA LYS A 244 -1.83 -19.01 -3.74
C LYS A 244 -1.54 -20.51 -3.55
N ASP A 245 -0.27 -20.90 -3.48
CA ASP A 245 0.17 -22.30 -3.37
C ASP A 245 0.43 -22.70 -1.90
N ILE A 246 0.23 -21.80 -0.93
CA ILE A 246 0.44 -22.09 0.50
C ILE A 246 -0.74 -22.90 1.05
N PRO A 247 -0.51 -24.08 1.64
CA PRO A 247 -1.57 -24.87 2.28
C PRO A 247 -2.27 -24.10 3.40
N GLY A 248 -3.61 -24.06 3.36
CA GLY A 248 -4.45 -23.32 4.30
C GLY A 248 -4.78 -21.89 3.87
N ILE A 249 -4.38 -21.50 2.67
CA ILE A 249 -4.81 -20.26 2.02
C ILE A 249 -5.79 -20.58 0.89
N THR A 250 -6.93 -19.90 0.90
CA THR A 250 -7.88 -19.85 -0.22
C THR A 250 -7.61 -18.54 -0.96
N TYR A 251 -7.28 -18.62 -2.25
CA TYR A 251 -6.86 -17.49 -3.07
C TYR A 251 -7.82 -17.24 -4.23
N TYR A 252 -8.07 -15.98 -4.51
CA TYR A 252 -8.81 -15.49 -5.67
C TYR A 252 -8.15 -14.24 -6.25
N GLN A 253 -8.35 -14.02 -7.53
CA GLN A 253 -8.14 -12.74 -8.20
C GLN A 253 -9.50 -12.28 -8.75
N THR A 254 -9.93 -11.05 -8.44
CA THR A 254 -11.27 -10.56 -8.76
C THR A 254 -11.31 -9.03 -8.78
N ASP A 255 -12.34 -8.48 -9.39
CA ASP A 255 -12.64 -7.03 -9.39
C ASP A 255 -13.63 -6.62 -8.28
N ASN A 256 -14.32 -7.62 -7.69
CA ASN A 256 -15.36 -7.39 -6.68
C ASN A 256 -15.37 -8.51 -5.64
N PHE A 257 -15.32 -8.13 -4.37
CA PHE A 257 -15.37 -9.05 -3.23
C PHE A 257 -16.24 -8.46 -2.13
N GLU A 258 -17.23 -9.22 -1.67
CA GLU A 258 -18.04 -8.85 -0.51
C GLU A 258 -17.86 -9.88 0.59
N ILE A 259 -17.65 -9.41 1.82
CA ILE A 259 -17.47 -10.26 2.99
C ILE A 259 -18.44 -9.81 4.10
N GLU A 260 -19.04 -10.77 4.76
CA GLU A 260 -19.88 -10.60 5.95
C GLU A 260 -19.30 -11.42 7.10
N PHE A 261 -19.02 -10.77 8.21
CA PHE A 261 -18.71 -11.45 9.47
C PHE A 261 -20.02 -11.90 10.12
N LEU A 262 -20.17 -13.21 10.34
CA LEU A 262 -21.35 -13.79 10.94
C LEU A 262 -21.46 -13.54 12.45
N ASP A 263 -20.30 -13.24 13.07
CA ASP A 263 -20.18 -12.76 14.44
C ASP A 263 -19.51 -11.39 14.43
N ALA A 264 -19.83 -10.51 15.36
CA ALA A 264 -19.23 -9.18 15.45
C ALA A 264 -17.69 -9.28 15.54
N PRO A 265 -16.93 -8.71 14.61
CA PRO A 265 -15.49 -8.81 14.60
C PRO A 265 -14.87 -8.06 15.80
N LYS A 266 -13.89 -8.67 16.45
CA LYS A 266 -13.17 -8.07 17.60
C LYS A 266 -11.95 -7.25 17.16
N SER A 267 -11.51 -7.43 15.92
CA SER A 267 -10.37 -6.73 15.31
C SER A 267 -10.85 -5.64 14.36
N SER A 268 -9.97 -4.71 14.05
CA SER A 268 -10.17 -3.69 13.01
C SER A 268 -9.44 -4.09 11.74
N TRP A 269 -9.85 -3.53 10.60
CA TRP A 269 -9.06 -3.60 9.38
C TRP A 269 -7.80 -2.75 9.52
N CYS A 270 -6.73 -3.17 8.87
CA CYS A 270 -5.55 -2.37 8.64
C CYS A 270 -5.47 -2.06 7.14
N ILE A 271 -5.46 -0.78 6.79
CA ILE A 271 -5.39 -0.29 5.42
C ILE A 271 -4.06 0.45 5.24
N ASP A 272 -3.23 -0.02 4.34
CA ASP A 272 -1.91 0.58 4.05
C ASP A 272 -1.06 0.86 5.31
N GLY A 273 -1.19 0.00 6.32
CA GLY A 273 -0.48 0.13 7.60
C GLY A 273 -1.15 1.00 8.66
N GLU A 274 -2.36 1.51 8.39
CA GLU A 274 -3.14 2.34 9.31
C GLU A 274 -4.42 1.62 9.76
N GLU A 275 -4.83 1.83 11.02
CA GLU A 275 -6.05 1.25 11.54
C GLU A 275 -7.29 1.87 10.88
N TYR A 276 -8.17 1.02 10.35
CA TYR A 276 -9.48 1.39 9.83
C TYR A 276 -10.56 0.80 10.72
N ARG A 277 -11.18 1.66 11.52
CA ARG A 277 -12.29 1.31 12.42
C ARG A 277 -13.63 1.48 11.71
N ASP A 278 -14.39 0.41 11.61
CA ASP A 278 -15.78 0.42 11.19
C ASP A 278 -16.54 -0.59 12.07
N THR A 279 -17.76 -0.26 12.45
CA THR A 279 -18.63 -1.13 13.27
C THR A 279 -19.49 -2.06 12.43
N LYS A 280 -19.38 -1.99 11.11
CA LYS A 280 -20.10 -2.85 10.20
C LYS A 280 -19.59 -4.28 10.26
N THR A 281 -20.48 -5.20 9.90
CA THR A 281 -20.16 -6.61 9.69
C THR A 281 -19.98 -6.95 8.22
N VAL A 282 -20.46 -6.09 7.30
CA VAL A 282 -20.37 -6.27 5.86
C VAL A 282 -19.40 -5.27 5.26
N PHE A 283 -18.45 -5.78 4.48
CA PHE A 283 -17.44 -4.98 3.77
C PHE A 283 -17.44 -5.36 2.30
N LYS A 284 -17.40 -4.33 1.44
CA LYS A 284 -17.31 -4.46 -0.01
C LYS A 284 -15.97 -3.96 -0.48
N PHE A 285 -15.34 -4.75 -1.35
CA PHE A 285 -14.08 -4.39 -2.00
C PHE A 285 -14.31 -4.27 -3.50
N GLU A 286 -13.80 -3.21 -4.06
CA GLU A 286 -13.93 -2.84 -5.48
C GLU A 286 -12.61 -2.25 -5.96
N VAL A 287 -12.40 -2.23 -7.26
CA VAL A 287 -11.23 -1.61 -7.91
C VAL A 287 -11.68 -0.68 -9.03
N ASN A 288 -10.93 0.41 -9.24
CA ASN A 288 -11.08 1.25 -10.42
C ASN A 288 -9.73 1.80 -10.91
N GLN A 289 -9.69 2.35 -12.13
CA GLN A 289 -8.51 2.95 -12.75
C GLN A 289 -8.60 4.48 -12.85
N GLU A 290 -9.00 5.15 -11.81
CA GLU A 290 -9.05 6.62 -11.80
C GLU A 290 -7.71 7.26 -11.47
N SER A 291 -6.82 6.54 -10.79
CA SER A 291 -5.50 7.04 -10.41
C SER A 291 -4.54 7.07 -11.60
N ARG A 292 -3.73 8.14 -11.66
CA ARG A 292 -2.67 8.29 -12.67
C ARG A 292 -1.34 8.41 -11.96
N MET A 293 -0.44 7.47 -12.24
CA MET A 293 0.91 7.46 -11.65
C MET A 293 1.98 7.73 -12.71
N MET A 294 3.04 8.39 -12.29
CA MET A 294 4.29 8.43 -13.03
C MET A 294 5.08 7.18 -12.70
N ILE A 295 5.15 6.26 -13.65
CA ILE A 295 5.81 4.98 -13.50
C ILE A 295 7.26 5.11 -13.97
N PRO A 296 8.26 4.84 -13.10
CA PRO A 296 9.67 4.98 -13.46
C PRO A 296 10.10 3.99 -14.56
N THR A 297 11.24 4.25 -15.21
CA THR A 297 11.80 3.40 -16.28
C THR A 297 12.57 2.18 -15.77
N THR A 298 12.38 1.80 -14.51
CA THR A 298 12.96 0.59 -13.93
C THR A 298 12.29 -0.66 -14.51
N ASN A 299 12.91 -1.83 -14.35
CA ASN A 299 12.39 -3.10 -14.89
C ASN A 299 11.16 -3.58 -14.10
N ILE A 300 10.02 -2.99 -14.39
CA ILE A 300 8.71 -3.25 -13.75
C ILE A 300 7.65 -3.73 -14.77
N GLY A 301 8.05 -4.10 -15.98
CA GLY A 301 7.14 -4.51 -17.05
C GLY A 301 6.20 -5.64 -16.65
N GLN A 302 6.64 -6.53 -15.77
CA GLN A 302 5.77 -7.59 -15.25
C GLN A 302 4.59 -7.11 -14.39
N LEU A 303 4.62 -5.87 -13.86
CA LEU A 303 3.56 -5.29 -13.03
C LEU A 303 2.47 -4.58 -13.83
N PHE A 304 2.59 -4.50 -15.14
CA PHE A 304 1.65 -3.82 -16.02
C PHE A 304 1.33 -4.70 -17.21
N GLU A 305 0.11 -4.55 -17.73
CA GLU A 305 -0.22 -5.05 -19.05
C GLU A 305 0.51 -4.20 -20.12
N ASP A 306 0.85 -4.81 -21.26
CA ASP A 306 1.62 -4.17 -22.34
C ASP A 306 0.89 -3.01 -23.03
#